data_e04c107fff7284b51da316cd329ee691
#
_entry.id   e04c107fff7284b51da316cd329ee691
#
_cell.length_a   1.000
_cell.length_b   1.000
_cell.length_c   1.000
_cell.angle_alpha   90.00
_cell.angle_beta   90.00
_cell.angle_gamma   90.00
#
_symmetry.space_group_name_H-M   'P 1'
#
loop_
_entity.id
_entity.type
_entity.pdbx_description
1 polymer ?
#
loop_
_entity_poly.entity_id
_entity_poly.type
_entity_poly.pdbx_seq_one_letter_code
_entity_poly.pdbx_strand_id
1 'polypeptide(L)'
;KLTGQTQPGVTATDVVLTITDMLRQHGVVGKFVEFYGEGVSAVPLANRATIGNMSPEYGSTCAIFPVDQETLNYMRLTGRDDDTIARVEAYTKAQGLWHDPSKEATYSEYLELDLGTVVPSIAGPKRPQDRIPLNQAKETWRKTVRSYTSDPEGKGDLSGRPSHPVHVDTAERGSFDLDHGIIGIASITSCTNTSNPSVMLSAGLLARNAVQRGLRVKPWVKTTMGPGSQVVTDYYDTAGLWKYLEKLGFYLSGYGCTACIGNGGPLIPEVSQAIQDNDLAACSILSGNRNFEGRINPDIKMNYLASPTLVIAYAIAGTLDIDFDKEPLGTDNDGKQVYLRDIWPSDNDINDIIMSSITEDMYAKDYADVFTGDEHWQNLDLSLIHISEPTR
;
A
#
# COMPACT_ATOMS: atom_id res chain seq x y z
N LYS A 1 21.62 -3.71 9.43
CA LYS A 1 21.40 -4.84 10.35
C LYS A 1 19.97 -4.81 10.86
N LEU A 2 19.25 -5.94 10.74
CA LEU A 2 17.90 -6.10 11.31
C LEU A 2 17.98 -6.94 12.58
N THR A 3 17.33 -6.45 13.64
CA THR A 3 17.23 -7.14 14.94
C THR A 3 15.76 -7.19 15.40
N GLY A 4 15.44 -8.05 16.35
CA GLY A 4 14.11 -8.15 16.93
C GLY A 4 13.01 -8.61 15.96
N GLN A 5 11.77 -8.33 16.33
CA GLN A 5 10.56 -8.69 15.58
C GLN A 5 9.55 -7.55 15.65
N THR A 6 8.68 -7.44 14.64
CA THR A 6 7.60 -6.44 14.62
C THR A 6 6.57 -6.69 15.72
N GLN A 7 6.00 -5.61 16.25
CA GLN A 7 4.89 -5.69 17.21
C GLN A 7 3.57 -6.06 16.48
N PRO A 8 2.60 -6.66 17.17
CA PRO A 8 1.26 -6.90 16.63
C PRO A 8 0.64 -5.62 16.04
N GLY A 9 -0.03 -5.74 14.91
CA GLY A 9 -0.65 -4.61 14.21
C GLY A 9 0.28 -3.80 13.30
N VAL A 10 1.60 -4.05 13.33
CA VAL A 10 2.57 -3.47 12.39
C VAL A 10 2.54 -4.26 11.09
N THR A 11 2.41 -3.55 9.98
CA THR A 11 2.35 -4.15 8.64
C THR A 11 3.73 -4.12 7.95
N ALA A 12 3.86 -4.92 6.89
CA ALA A 12 5.03 -4.85 6.00
C ALA A 12 5.28 -3.44 5.48
N THR A 13 4.21 -2.70 5.18
CA THR A 13 4.30 -1.32 4.70
C THR A 13 4.96 -0.40 5.72
N ASP A 14 4.68 -0.57 7.00
CA ASP A 14 5.29 0.23 8.07
C ASP A 14 6.80 0.01 8.16
N VAL A 15 7.23 -1.25 8.02
CA VAL A 15 8.66 -1.62 7.97
C VAL A 15 9.31 -0.98 6.75
N VAL A 16 8.69 -1.09 5.58
CA VAL A 16 9.23 -0.54 4.33
C VAL A 16 9.35 0.97 4.39
N LEU A 17 8.33 1.68 4.89
CA LEU A 17 8.37 3.14 5.05
C LEU A 17 9.43 3.58 6.06
N THR A 18 9.61 2.83 7.15
CA THR A 18 10.68 3.09 8.14
C THR A 18 12.06 2.93 7.54
N ILE A 19 12.30 1.86 6.79
CA ILE A 19 13.56 1.62 6.10
C ILE A 19 13.81 2.68 5.02
N THR A 20 12.78 3.06 4.27
CA THR A 20 12.86 4.09 3.23
C THR A 20 13.29 5.44 3.79
N ASP A 21 12.66 5.88 4.88
CA ASP A 21 13.03 7.11 5.59
C ASP A 21 14.46 7.06 6.12
N MET A 22 14.80 6.00 6.87
CA MET A 22 16.11 5.79 7.48
C MET A 22 17.25 5.77 6.45
N LEU A 23 17.10 5.01 5.36
CA LEU A 23 18.10 4.92 4.31
C LEU A 23 18.23 6.23 3.51
N ARG A 24 17.10 6.93 3.30
CA ARG A 24 17.14 8.23 2.62
C ARG A 24 17.85 9.29 3.44
N GLN A 25 17.61 9.32 4.75
CA GLN A 25 18.31 10.24 5.68
C GLN A 25 19.80 9.94 5.75
N HIS A 26 20.19 8.66 5.75
CA HIS A 26 21.59 8.26 5.73
C HIS A 26 22.32 8.60 4.43
N GLY A 27 21.61 8.58 3.31
CA GLY A 27 22.21 8.91 2.00
C GLY A 27 22.85 7.71 1.32
N VAL A 28 22.03 6.85 0.72
CA VAL A 28 22.47 5.61 0.04
C VAL A 28 22.51 5.71 -1.49
N VAL A 29 22.47 6.92 -2.04
CA VAL A 29 22.54 7.12 -3.49
C VAL A 29 23.88 6.59 -4.03
N GLY A 30 23.81 5.72 -5.05
CA GLY A 30 24.99 5.07 -5.62
C GLY A 30 25.56 3.91 -4.80
N LYS A 31 24.88 3.51 -3.72
CA LYS A 31 25.29 2.38 -2.86
C LYS A 31 24.42 1.15 -3.09
N PHE A 32 24.99 -0.02 -2.80
CA PHE A 32 24.24 -1.25 -2.58
C PHE A 32 23.85 -1.33 -1.11
N VAL A 33 22.64 -1.75 -0.82
CA VAL A 33 22.15 -1.98 0.55
C VAL A 33 21.98 -3.48 0.74
N GLU A 34 22.69 -4.05 1.71
CA GLU A 34 22.55 -5.46 2.08
C GLU A 34 21.93 -5.56 3.46
N PHE A 35 20.88 -6.40 3.56
CA PHE A 35 20.18 -6.67 4.81
C PHE A 35 20.74 -7.93 5.45
N TYR A 36 21.08 -7.86 6.73
CA TYR A 36 21.64 -8.96 7.50
C TYR A 36 21.21 -8.89 8.97
N GLY A 37 21.64 -9.87 9.78
CA GLY A 37 21.33 -9.95 11.19
C GLY A 37 20.18 -10.92 11.49
N GLU A 38 19.93 -11.16 12.77
CA GLU A 38 18.96 -12.13 13.25
C GLU A 38 17.51 -11.80 12.87
N GLY A 39 17.18 -10.49 12.77
CA GLY A 39 15.85 -10.02 12.38
C GLY A 39 15.46 -10.31 10.94
N VAL A 40 16.43 -10.67 10.06
CA VAL A 40 16.11 -11.01 8.66
C VAL A 40 15.13 -12.17 8.58
N SER A 41 15.31 -13.22 9.37
CA SER A 41 14.43 -14.40 9.37
C SER A 41 13.01 -14.10 9.88
N ALA A 42 12.81 -12.98 10.58
CA ALA A 42 11.50 -12.52 11.00
C ALA A 42 10.76 -11.72 9.90
N VAL A 43 11.41 -11.44 8.76
CA VAL A 43 10.82 -10.70 7.63
C VAL A 43 10.47 -11.71 6.53
N PRO A 44 9.17 -11.99 6.26
CA PRO A 44 8.74 -12.85 5.18
C PRO A 44 9.28 -12.40 3.82
N LEU A 45 9.48 -13.34 2.87
CA LEU A 45 10.05 -13.03 1.56
C LEU A 45 9.26 -11.95 0.81
N ALA A 46 7.94 -11.99 0.89
CA ALA A 46 7.07 -10.99 0.29
C ALA A 46 7.38 -9.56 0.79
N ASN A 47 7.67 -9.42 2.08
CA ASN A 47 8.06 -8.13 2.67
C ASN A 47 9.44 -7.69 2.17
N ARG A 48 10.41 -8.63 2.05
CA ARG A 48 11.74 -8.36 1.48
C ARG A 48 11.63 -7.88 0.04
N ALA A 49 10.75 -8.50 -0.75
CA ALA A 49 10.48 -8.08 -2.13
C ALA A 49 9.94 -6.64 -2.18
N THR A 50 9.05 -6.27 -1.26
CA THR A 50 8.53 -4.90 -1.14
C THR A 50 9.63 -3.91 -0.79
N ILE A 51 10.50 -4.25 0.15
CA ILE A 51 11.67 -3.41 0.52
C ILE A 51 12.59 -3.21 -0.69
N GLY A 52 12.90 -4.29 -1.42
CA GLY A 52 13.71 -4.24 -2.64
C GLY A 52 13.07 -3.40 -3.75
N ASN A 53 11.76 -3.50 -3.93
CA ASN A 53 11.00 -2.71 -4.91
C ASN A 53 11.10 -1.20 -4.65
N MET A 54 11.25 -0.79 -3.41
CA MET A 54 11.39 0.62 -3.03
C MET A 54 12.85 1.13 -3.01
N SER A 55 13.81 0.38 -3.56
CA SER A 55 15.19 0.85 -3.71
C SER A 55 15.30 2.21 -4.40
N PRO A 56 14.57 2.50 -5.50
CA PRO A 56 14.60 3.82 -6.12
C PRO A 56 14.10 4.93 -5.19
N GLU A 57 13.14 4.64 -4.33
CA GLU A 57 12.53 5.63 -3.43
C GLU A 57 13.50 6.09 -2.34
N TYR A 58 14.30 5.20 -1.78
CA TYR A 58 15.37 5.59 -0.86
C TYR A 58 16.70 5.90 -1.56
N GLY A 59 16.80 5.61 -2.85
CA GLY A 59 17.89 6.06 -3.71
C GLY A 59 19.08 5.10 -3.80
N SER A 60 18.98 3.85 -3.33
CA SER A 60 20.05 2.87 -3.50
C SER A 60 20.09 2.31 -4.92
N THR A 61 21.25 1.79 -5.30
CA THR A 61 21.40 1.09 -6.58
C THR A 61 20.70 -0.25 -6.56
N CYS A 62 20.77 -0.97 -5.43
CA CYS A 62 20.15 -2.27 -5.24
C CYS A 62 19.95 -2.52 -3.74
N ALA A 63 18.93 -3.30 -3.40
CA ALA A 63 18.70 -3.82 -2.05
C ALA A 63 18.71 -5.36 -2.10
N ILE A 64 19.52 -5.98 -1.26
CA ILE A 64 19.82 -7.41 -1.31
C ILE A 64 19.47 -8.04 0.05
N PHE A 65 18.72 -9.14 0.02
CA PHE A 65 18.50 -10.02 1.15
C PHE A 65 19.16 -11.37 0.91
N PRO A 66 19.68 -12.03 1.95
CA PRO A 66 20.20 -13.38 1.83
C PRO A 66 19.07 -14.38 1.58
N VAL A 67 19.42 -15.53 1.04
CA VAL A 67 18.51 -16.66 0.89
C VAL A 67 18.46 -17.45 2.20
N ASP A 68 17.27 -17.83 2.64
CA ASP A 68 17.03 -18.61 3.85
C ASP A 68 15.80 -19.51 3.73
N GLN A 69 15.35 -20.08 4.84
CA GLN A 69 14.18 -20.95 4.87
C GLN A 69 12.89 -20.23 4.42
N GLU A 70 12.74 -18.93 4.70
CA GLU A 70 11.60 -18.14 4.24
C GLU A 70 11.54 -18.02 2.71
N THR A 71 12.70 -17.97 2.07
CA THR A 71 12.79 -18.02 0.60
C THR A 71 12.24 -19.36 0.08
N LEU A 72 12.63 -20.49 0.69
CA LEU A 72 12.15 -21.80 0.27
C LEU A 72 10.65 -21.98 0.54
N ASN A 73 10.16 -21.47 1.67
CA ASN A 73 8.74 -21.49 2.01
C ASN A 73 7.90 -20.76 0.95
N TYR A 74 8.36 -19.57 0.54
CA TYR A 74 7.69 -18.79 -0.50
C TYR A 74 7.75 -19.50 -1.87
N MET A 75 8.86 -20.14 -2.21
CA MET A 75 8.98 -20.92 -3.45
C MET A 75 7.95 -22.06 -3.49
N ARG A 76 7.74 -22.77 -2.38
CA ARG A 76 6.68 -23.80 -2.27
C ARG A 76 5.30 -23.19 -2.43
N LEU A 77 5.00 -22.12 -1.69
CA LEU A 77 3.71 -21.43 -1.76
C LEU A 77 3.36 -21.00 -3.20
N THR A 78 4.37 -20.64 -3.98
CA THR A 78 4.19 -20.16 -5.36
C THR A 78 4.40 -21.24 -6.44
N GLY A 79 4.35 -22.51 -6.06
CA GLY A 79 4.29 -23.64 -6.98
C GLY A 79 5.62 -24.00 -7.66
N ARG A 80 6.77 -23.76 -7.00
CA ARG A 80 8.07 -24.26 -7.50
C ARG A 80 8.22 -25.73 -7.12
N ASP A 81 8.71 -26.55 -8.06
CA ASP A 81 8.94 -27.96 -7.83
C ASP A 81 10.06 -28.21 -6.80
N ASP A 82 9.99 -29.39 -6.16
CA ASP A 82 10.93 -29.78 -5.09
C ASP A 82 12.38 -29.86 -5.58
N ASP A 83 12.62 -30.26 -6.83
CA ASP A 83 13.97 -30.34 -7.41
C ASP A 83 14.58 -28.95 -7.57
N THR A 84 13.79 -27.99 -8.00
CA THR A 84 14.20 -26.57 -8.09
C THR A 84 14.51 -26.01 -6.70
N ILE A 85 13.66 -26.27 -5.72
CA ILE A 85 13.84 -25.82 -4.33
C ILE A 85 15.12 -26.43 -3.73
N ALA A 86 15.32 -27.74 -3.87
CA ALA A 86 16.51 -28.42 -3.40
C ALA A 86 17.80 -27.89 -4.07
N ARG A 87 17.71 -27.57 -5.36
CA ARG A 87 18.84 -26.97 -6.10
C ARG A 87 19.18 -25.59 -5.60
N VAL A 88 18.17 -24.72 -5.35
CA VAL A 88 18.37 -23.39 -4.80
C VAL A 88 19.04 -23.48 -3.41
N GLU A 89 18.55 -24.37 -2.55
CA GLU A 89 19.12 -24.55 -1.22
C GLU A 89 20.58 -25.04 -1.30
N ALA A 90 20.87 -26.07 -2.05
CA ALA A 90 22.21 -26.62 -2.21
C ALA A 90 23.20 -25.60 -2.81
N TYR A 91 22.76 -24.89 -3.87
CA TYR A 91 23.58 -23.91 -4.56
C TYR A 91 23.91 -22.72 -3.68
N THR A 92 22.91 -22.15 -3.01
CA THR A 92 23.13 -20.95 -2.17
C THR A 92 23.96 -21.26 -0.93
N LYS A 93 23.83 -22.45 -0.36
CA LYS A 93 24.75 -22.93 0.72
C LYS A 93 26.18 -23.10 0.22
N ALA A 94 26.37 -23.72 -0.96
CA ALA A 94 27.68 -23.92 -1.55
C ALA A 94 28.37 -22.60 -1.94
N GLN A 95 27.60 -21.59 -2.35
CA GLN A 95 28.11 -20.25 -2.72
C GLN A 95 28.28 -19.30 -1.53
N GLY A 96 27.88 -19.69 -0.32
CA GLY A 96 27.93 -18.80 0.86
C GLY A 96 26.88 -17.68 0.84
N LEU A 97 25.81 -17.83 0.05
CA LEU A 97 24.70 -16.88 -0.06
C LEU A 97 23.55 -17.20 0.90
N TRP A 98 23.65 -18.34 1.60
CA TRP A 98 22.67 -18.73 2.61
C TRP A 98 22.84 -17.89 3.88
N HIS A 99 21.71 -17.43 4.42
CA HIS A 99 21.70 -16.60 5.61
C HIS A 99 22.33 -17.31 6.82
N ASP A 100 23.30 -16.68 7.42
CA ASP A 100 23.92 -17.07 8.67
C ASP A 100 23.92 -15.86 9.62
N PRO A 101 23.00 -15.82 10.61
CA PRO A 101 22.86 -14.67 11.51
C PRO A 101 24.09 -14.43 12.38
N SER A 102 24.99 -15.41 12.48
CA SER A 102 26.25 -15.29 13.24
C SER A 102 27.39 -14.62 12.45
N LYS A 103 27.21 -14.46 11.13
CA LYS A 103 28.21 -13.85 10.24
C LYS A 103 27.86 -12.43 9.90
N GLU A 104 28.82 -11.57 10.06
CA GLU A 104 28.75 -10.16 9.66
C GLU A 104 29.91 -9.88 8.69
N ALA A 105 29.58 -9.37 7.51
CA ALA A 105 30.59 -8.97 6.53
C ALA A 105 31.20 -7.61 6.93
N THR A 106 32.33 -7.25 6.32
CA THR A 106 32.91 -5.92 6.45
C THR A 106 32.26 -5.01 5.42
N TYR A 107 31.40 -4.12 5.89
CA TYR A 107 30.73 -3.12 5.06
C TYR A 107 31.46 -1.77 5.15
N SER A 108 31.25 -0.92 4.15
CA SER A 108 31.77 0.45 4.18
C SER A 108 31.02 1.34 5.18
N GLU A 109 29.73 1.05 5.41
CA GLU A 109 28.87 1.78 6.35
C GLU A 109 27.86 0.82 6.97
N TYR A 110 27.42 1.15 8.18
CA TYR A 110 26.50 0.31 8.96
C TYR A 110 25.30 1.12 9.45
N LEU A 111 24.15 0.51 9.41
CA LEU A 111 22.93 0.94 10.08
C LEU A 111 22.30 -0.24 10.82
N GLU A 112 21.58 0.04 11.90
CA GLU A 112 20.83 -0.98 12.63
C GLU A 112 19.40 -0.54 12.84
N LEU A 113 18.44 -1.46 12.62
CA LEU A 113 17.03 -1.28 12.87
C LEU A 113 16.53 -2.44 13.75
N ASP A 114 16.07 -2.12 14.96
CA ASP A 114 15.26 -3.01 15.75
C ASP A 114 13.81 -2.96 15.23
N LEU A 115 13.35 -4.09 14.66
CA LEU A 115 11.99 -4.23 14.13
C LEU A 115 10.92 -4.00 15.20
N GLY A 116 11.24 -4.21 16.48
CA GLY A 116 10.34 -3.94 17.60
C GLY A 116 10.04 -2.45 17.82
N THR A 117 10.82 -1.54 17.21
CA THR A 117 10.61 -0.10 17.28
C THR A 117 9.74 0.46 16.15
N VAL A 118 9.43 -0.35 15.17
CA VAL A 118 8.58 0.07 14.03
C VAL A 118 7.14 0.25 14.52
N VAL A 119 6.52 1.33 14.09
CA VAL A 119 5.13 1.66 14.43
C VAL A 119 4.31 1.91 13.15
N PRO A 120 2.98 1.72 13.20
CA PRO A 120 2.09 2.05 12.09
C PRO A 120 2.37 3.47 11.58
N SER A 121 2.44 3.63 10.26
CA SER A 121 2.92 4.86 9.64
C SER A 121 2.23 5.12 8.30
N ILE A 122 2.19 6.39 7.92
CA ILE A 122 1.92 6.83 6.55
C ILE A 122 3.15 7.59 6.03
N ALA A 123 3.20 7.90 4.73
CA ALA A 123 4.26 8.74 4.18
C ALA A 123 3.69 9.77 3.20
N GLY A 124 4.06 11.03 3.38
CA GLY A 124 3.59 12.13 2.55
C GLY A 124 3.80 13.50 3.20
N PRO A 125 3.32 14.56 2.52
CA PRO A 125 2.40 14.56 1.36
C PRO A 125 3.05 14.49 -0.03
N LYS A 126 4.39 14.44 -0.14
CA LYS A 126 5.08 14.56 -1.45
C LYS A 126 5.97 13.41 -1.81
N ARG A 127 6.51 12.67 -0.84
CA ARG A 127 7.58 11.70 -1.06
C ARG A 127 7.42 10.46 -0.17
N PRO A 128 7.89 9.29 -0.64
CA PRO A 128 7.80 8.05 0.14
C PRO A 128 8.64 8.07 1.44
N GLN A 129 9.71 8.84 1.48
CA GLN A 129 10.56 9.00 2.66
C GLN A 129 10.04 10.00 3.69
N ASP A 130 8.99 10.75 3.39
CA ASP A 130 8.37 11.68 4.34
C ASP A 130 7.45 10.88 5.29
N ARG A 131 8.04 9.97 6.07
CA ARG A 131 7.35 9.06 6.97
C ARG A 131 6.78 9.81 8.17
N ILE A 132 5.55 9.48 8.53
CA ILE A 132 4.82 10.04 9.66
C ILE A 132 4.23 8.89 10.48
N PRO A 133 4.58 8.71 11.76
CA PRO A 133 3.88 7.78 12.64
C PRO A 133 2.38 8.08 12.68
N LEU A 134 1.54 7.04 12.64
CA LEU A 134 0.09 7.18 12.50
C LEU A 134 -0.53 8.04 13.61
N ASN A 135 -0.05 7.89 14.84
CA ASN A 135 -0.49 8.70 15.98
C ASN A 135 -0.10 10.19 15.91
N GLN A 136 0.76 10.56 14.96
CA GLN A 136 1.17 11.95 14.68
C GLN A 136 0.59 12.48 13.36
N ALA A 137 -0.13 11.62 12.60
CA ALA A 137 -0.59 11.96 11.25
C ALA A 137 -1.50 13.18 11.23
N LYS A 138 -2.48 13.24 12.12
CA LYS A 138 -3.41 14.37 12.26
C LYS A 138 -2.69 15.69 12.53
N GLU A 139 -1.83 15.71 13.53
CA GLU A 139 -1.10 16.93 13.93
C GLU A 139 -0.11 17.38 12.85
N THR A 140 0.58 16.44 12.22
CA THR A 140 1.50 16.74 11.12
C THR A 140 0.76 17.30 9.92
N TRP A 141 -0.39 16.69 9.56
CA TRP A 141 -1.23 17.18 8.49
C TRP A 141 -1.73 18.62 8.79
N ARG A 142 -2.24 18.90 9.98
CA ARG A 142 -2.70 20.23 10.39
C ARG A 142 -1.65 21.32 10.27
N LYS A 143 -0.40 20.99 10.53
CA LYS A 143 0.73 21.92 10.34
C LYS A 143 1.04 22.10 8.85
N THR A 144 1.03 21.02 8.10
CA THR A 144 1.47 20.97 6.69
C THR A 144 0.43 21.60 5.76
N VAL A 145 -0.86 21.43 6.00
CA VAL A 145 -1.95 21.90 5.13
C VAL A 145 -1.91 23.43 4.91
N ARG A 146 -1.38 24.20 5.87
CA ARG A 146 -1.23 25.65 5.75
C ARG A 146 -0.41 26.09 4.54
N SER A 147 0.52 25.27 4.08
CA SER A 147 1.34 25.54 2.89
C SER A 147 0.69 25.09 1.58
N TYR A 148 -0.51 24.50 1.62
CA TYR A 148 -1.24 23.97 0.47
C TYR A 148 -2.54 24.70 0.16
N THR A 149 -2.86 25.74 0.92
CA THR A 149 -4.04 26.58 0.72
C THR A 149 -3.64 28.03 0.54
N SER A 150 -4.42 28.78 -0.23
CA SER A 150 -4.27 30.22 -0.42
C SER A 150 -4.71 31.05 0.82
N ASP A 151 -5.49 30.46 1.72
CA ASP A 151 -5.92 31.05 3.00
C ASP A 151 -5.41 30.22 4.19
N PRO A 152 -4.12 30.35 4.56
CA PRO A 152 -3.50 29.55 5.61
C PRO A 152 -4.05 29.82 7.01
N GLU A 153 -4.69 30.94 7.23
CA GLU A 153 -5.33 31.29 8.51
C GLU A 153 -6.76 30.75 8.61
N GLY A 154 -7.42 30.56 7.45
CA GLY A 154 -8.76 30.00 7.32
C GLY A 154 -9.86 30.85 7.91
N LYS A 155 -11.07 30.73 7.38
CA LYS A 155 -12.29 31.32 7.97
C LYS A 155 -12.96 30.24 8.82
N GLY A 156 -12.89 30.38 10.13
CA GLY A 156 -13.64 29.50 11.04
C GLY A 156 -12.84 28.29 11.53
N ASP A 157 -11.64 28.55 11.99
CA ASP A 157 -10.83 27.52 12.65
C ASP A 157 -11.52 27.03 13.93
N LEU A 158 -12.08 25.82 13.84
CA LEU A 158 -12.64 25.12 15.00
C LEU A 158 -11.59 24.29 15.76
N SER A 159 -10.33 24.25 15.28
CA SER A 159 -9.38 23.25 15.77
C SER A 159 -7.90 23.53 15.51
N GLY A 160 -7.50 24.79 15.26
CA GLY A 160 -6.10 25.15 14.97
C GLY A 160 -5.62 24.77 13.56
N ARG A 161 -6.52 24.52 12.60
CA ARG A 161 -6.24 24.29 11.18
C ARG A 161 -7.02 25.26 10.29
N PRO A 162 -6.55 25.53 9.05
CA PRO A 162 -7.38 26.18 8.05
C PRO A 162 -8.65 25.37 7.78
N SER A 163 -9.78 26.04 7.64
CA SER A 163 -11.07 25.42 7.34
C SER A 163 -11.82 26.27 6.31
N HIS A 164 -12.32 25.62 5.26
CA HIS A 164 -13.11 26.24 4.19
C HIS A 164 -14.24 25.27 3.78
N PRO A 165 -15.29 25.14 4.61
CA PRO A 165 -16.41 24.27 4.31
C PRO A 165 -17.12 24.67 3.02
N VAL A 166 -17.34 23.72 2.12
CA VAL A 166 -18.02 23.88 0.84
C VAL A 166 -19.11 22.84 0.72
N HIS A 167 -20.35 23.30 0.56
CA HIS A 167 -21.49 22.41 0.33
C HIS A 167 -21.53 21.91 -1.10
N VAL A 168 -21.74 20.62 -1.28
CA VAL A 168 -21.79 19.95 -2.59
C VAL A 168 -23.04 19.10 -2.67
N ASP A 169 -23.82 19.30 -3.72
CA ASP A 169 -24.96 18.50 -4.08
C ASP A 169 -24.61 17.61 -5.28
N THR A 170 -24.88 16.33 -5.17
CA THR A 170 -24.70 15.38 -6.27
C THR A 170 -26.00 14.64 -6.58
N ALA A 171 -26.19 14.31 -7.86
CA ALA A 171 -27.40 13.61 -8.28
C ALA A 171 -27.50 12.16 -7.74
N GLU A 172 -26.36 11.50 -7.57
CA GLU A 172 -26.31 10.06 -7.25
C GLU A 172 -25.88 9.76 -5.82
N ARG A 173 -25.12 10.67 -5.17
CA ARG A 173 -24.45 10.41 -3.89
C ARG A 173 -24.98 11.27 -2.74
N GLY A 174 -26.02 12.08 -2.99
CA GLY A 174 -26.61 12.99 -2.01
C GLY A 174 -25.76 14.25 -1.79
N SER A 175 -26.08 14.98 -0.71
CA SER A 175 -25.42 16.22 -0.34
C SER A 175 -24.46 16.01 0.82
N PHE A 176 -23.34 16.72 0.79
CA PHE A 176 -22.29 16.65 1.81
C PHE A 176 -21.42 17.93 1.79
N ASP A 177 -20.71 18.15 2.90
CA ASP A 177 -19.78 19.26 3.01
C ASP A 177 -18.35 18.74 2.82
N LEU A 178 -17.57 19.45 2.00
CA LEU A 178 -16.15 19.25 1.79
C LEU A 178 -15.36 20.32 2.54
N ASP A 179 -14.13 19.98 2.97
CA ASP A 179 -13.20 20.94 3.57
C ASP A 179 -11.76 20.53 3.21
N HIS A 180 -10.76 21.29 3.62
CA HIS A 180 -9.37 20.87 3.52
C HIS A 180 -9.16 19.53 4.21
N GLY A 181 -8.33 18.66 3.59
CA GLY A 181 -7.99 17.34 4.13
C GLY A 181 -8.95 16.22 3.78
N ILE A 182 -9.99 16.49 2.98
CA ILE A 182 -10.82 15.40 2.47
C ILE A 182 -9.97 14.39 1.71
N ILE A 183 -10.32 13.11 1.83
CA ILE A 183 -9.77 12.06 0.99
C ILE A 183 -10.58 12.03 -0.31
N GLY A 184 -10.01 12.58 -1.38
CA GLY A 184 -10.63 12.55 -2.71
C GLY A 184 -10.41 11.20 -3.40
N ILE A 185 -9.27 10.56 -3.16
CA ILE A 185 -8.89 9.24 -3.72
C ILE A 185 -8.36 8.32 -2.62
N ALA A 186 -8.90 7.11 -2.57
CA ALA A 186 -8.37 6.00 -1.78
C ALA A 186 -8.15 4.80 -2.71
N SER A 187 -6.90 4.38 -2.90
CA SER A 187 -6.57 3.36 -3.89
C SER A 187 -5.65 2.28 -3.34
N ILE A 188 -6.05 1.03 -3.51
CA ILE A 188 -5.17 -0.11 -3.31
C ILE A 188 -4.53 -0.45 -4.66
N THR A 189 -3.20 -0.35 -4.74
CA THR A 189 -2.44 -0.54 -5.98
C THR A 189 -1.43 -1.67 -5.86
N SER A 190 -0.89 -2.14 -6.99
CA SER A 190 0.01 -3.29 -7.03
C SER A 190 1.40 -3.03 -6.45
N CYS A 191 1.88 -1.80 -6.46
CA CYS A 191 3.31 -1.47 -6.39
C CYS A 191 4.09 -2.05 -5.21
N THR A 192 3.50 -2.08 -4.01
CA THR A 192 4.20 -2.56 -2.81
C THR A 192 3.59 -3.83 -2.20
N ASN A 193 2.45 -4.27 -2.68
CA ASN A 193 1.62 -5.22 -1.94
C ASN A 193 1.28 -6.50 -2.73
N THR A 194 1.57 -6.53 -4.03
CA THR A 194 1.18 -7.63 -4.91
C THR A 194 1.70 -8.99 -4.46
N SER A 195 2.95 -9.05 -4.06
CA SER A 195 3.60 -10.29 -3.61
C SER A 195 3.33 -10.61 -2.14
N ASN A 196 2.52 -9.80 -1.45
CA ASN A 196 2.30 -9.91 -0.01
C ASN A 196 0.83 -10.20 0.33
N PRO A 197 0.42 -11.47 0.38
CA PRO A 197 -0.95 -11.83 0.70
C PRO A 197 -1.42 -11.32 2.07
N SER A 198 -0.51 -11.21 3.06
CA SER A 198 -0.90 -10.84 4.42
C SER A 198 -1.48 -9.43 4.48
N VAL A 199 -0.86 -8.44 3.83
CA VAL A 199 -1.37 -7.06 3.83
C VAL A 199 -2.64 -6.92 2.99
N MET A 200 -2.77 -7.70 1.92
CA MET A 200 -3.97 -7.70 1.08
C MET A 200 -5.14 -8.34 1.81
N LEU A 201 -4.97 -9.54 2.36
CA LEU A 201 -6.01 -10.23 3.11
C LEU A 201 -6.38 -9.47 4.41
N SER A 202 -5.43 -8.82 5.07
CA SER A 202 -5.71 -7.90 6.17
C SER A 202 -6.67 -6.77 5.75
N ALA A 203 -6.47 -6.17 4.57
CA ALA A 203 -7.39 -5.16 4.04
C ALA A 203 -8.80 -5.73 3.78
N GLY A 204 -8.88 -6.93 3.18
CA GLY A 204 -10.17 -7.61 2.97
C GLY A 204 -10.89 -7.96 4.27
N LEU A 205 -10.15 -8.39 5.30
CA LEU A 205 -10.69 -8.66 6.64
C LEU A 205 -11.20 -7.38 7.31
N LEU A 206 -10.45 -6.28 7.22
CA LEU A 206 -10.90 -4.99 7.74
C LEU A 206 -12.16 -4.51 7.00
N ALA A 207 -12.23 -4.67 5.68
CA ALA A 207 -13.42 -4.35 4.90
C ALA A 207 -14.63 -5.18 5.37
N ARG A 208 -14.46 -6.50 5.60
CA ARG A 208 -15.50 -7.36 6.17
C ARG A 208 -15.97 -6.86 7.52
N ASN A 209 -15.04 -6.61 8.44
CA ASN A 209 -15.35 -6.17 9.79
C ASN A 209 -16.07 -4.82 9.79
N ALA A 210 -15.65 -3.88 8.94
CA ALA A 210 -16.28 -2.57 8.78
C ALA A 210 -17.71 -2.67 8.25
N VAL A 211 -17.92 -3.43 7.17
CA VAL A 211 -19.24 -3.64 6.54
C VAL A 211 -20.20 -4.34 7.50
N GLN A 212 -19.75 -5.35 8.24
CA GLN A 212 -20.56 -6.05 9.24
C GLN A 212 -21.02 -5.13 10.38
N ARG A 213 -20.25 -4.09 10.68
CA ARG A 213 -20.63 -3.04 11.64
C ARG A 213 -21.41 -1.88 11.02
N GLY A 214 -21.77 -1.96 9.74
CA GLY A 214 -22.57 -0.93 9.06
C GLY A 214 -21.76 0.27 8.58
N LEU A 215 -20.43 0.28 8.71
CA LEU A 215 -19.59 1.36 8.21
C LEU A 215 -19.59 1.39 6.67
N ARG A 216 -19.44 2.59 6.14
CA ARG A 216 -19.36 2.88 4.69
C ARG A 216 -18.27 3.89 4.39
N VAL A 217 -17.76 3.83 3.18
CA VAL A 217 -16.89 4.89 2.64
C VAL A 217 -17.69 6.17 2.46
N LYS A 218 -17.05 7.32 2.67
CA LYS A 218 -17.70 8.62 2.49
C LYS A 218 -18.06 8.86 1.01
N PRO A 219 -19.17 9.52 0.72
CA PRO A 219 -19.71 9.64 -0.65
C PRO A 219 -18.80 10.41 -1.61
N TRP A 220 -17.94 11.28 -1.13
CA TRP A 220 -16.98 12.04 -1.94
C TRP A 220 -15.69 11.27 -2.27
N VAL A 221 -15.44 10.12 -1.62
CA VAL A 221 -14.20 9.36 -1.84
C VAL A 221 -14.33 8.49 -3.08
N LYS A 222 -13.39 8.65 -4.01
CA LYS A 222 -13.21 7.72 -5.11
C LYS A 222 -12.30 6.58 -4.66
N THR A 223 -12.83 5.37 -4.71
CA THR A 223 -12.11 4.15 -4.35
C THR A 223 -11.75 3.32 -5.58
N THR A 224 -10.57 2.70 -5.59
CA THR A 224 -10.13 1.78 -6.66
C THR A 224 -9.31 0.64 -6.10
N MET A 225 -9.39 -0.53 -6.77
CA MET A 225 -8.55 -1.69 -6.50
C MET A 225 -7.83 -2.09 -7.78
N GLY A 226 -6.49 -2.04 -7.74
CA GLY A 226 -5.62 -2.46 -8.84
C GLY A 226 -4.56 -3.44 -8.36
N PRO A 227 -4.89 -4.74 -8.19
CA PRO A 227 -3.91 -5.73 -7.78
C PRO A 227 -2.87 -5.97 -8.87
N GLY A 228 -1.74 -6.55 -8.52
CA GLY A 228 -0.67 -6.79 -9.49
C GLY A 228 -0.75 -8.15 -10.18
N SER A 229 -1.62 -9.04 -9.72
CA SER A 229 -1.75 -10.39 -10.25
C SER A 229 -3.19 -10.89 -10.14
N GLN A 230 -3.59 -11.77 -11.04
CA GLN A 230 -4.88 -12.46 -10.99
C GLN A 230 -5.00 -13.36 -9.75
N VAL A 231 -3.90 -13.93 -9.26
CA VAL A 231 -3.84 -14.68 -8.01
C VAL A 231 -4.45 -13.89 -6.84
N VAL A 232 -4.32 -12.56 -6.82
CA VAL A 232 -4.92 -11.71 -5.78
C VAL A 232 -6.44 -11.77 -5.82
N THR A 233 -7.04 -11.73 -7.01
CA THR A 233 -8.49 -11.88 -7.16
C THR A 233 -8.94 -13.27 -6.79
N ASP A 234 -8.22 -14.31 -7.19
CA ASP A 234 -8.52 -15.70 -6.89
C ASP A 234 -8.55 -15.97 -5.37
N TYR A 235 -7.54 -15.50 -4.62
CA TYR A 235 -7.57 -15.71 -3.17
C TYR A 235 -8.61 -14.83 -2.45
N TYR A 236 -8.94 -13.65 -2.95
CA TYR A 236 -10.04 -12.84 -2.40
C TYR A 236 -11.40 -13.52 -2.62
N ASP A 237 -11.62 -14.15 -3.77
CA ASP A 237 -12.84 -14.92 -4.06
C ASP A 237 -12.91 -16.14 -3.16
N THR A 238 -11.83 -16.92 -3.05
CA THR A 238 -11.74 -18.10 -2.18
C THR A 238 -11.98 -17.74 -0.72
N ALA A 239 -11.41 -16.63 -0.25
CA ALA A 239 -11.62 -16.10 1.10
C ALA A 239 -13.01 -15.50 1.31
N GLY A 240 -13.81 -15.30 0.25
CA GLY A 240 -15.12 -14.67 0.30
C GLY A 240 -15.10 -13.21 0.74
N LEU A 241 -13.94 -12.52 0.53
CA LEU A 241 -13.71 -11.15 0.98
C LEU A 241 -14.04 -10.11 -0.09
N TRP A 242 -14.05 -10.46 -1.37
CA TRP A 242 -14.27 -9.56 -2.49
C TRP A 242 -15.56 -8.75 -2.35
N LYS A 243 -16.65 -9.42 -2.00
CA LYS A 243 -17.97 -8.78 -1.78
C LYS A 243 -17.99 -7.66 -0.74
N TYR A 244 -17.08 -7.68 0.23
CA TYR A 244 -16.98 -6.63 1.24
C TYR A 244 -16.16 -5.43 0.74
N LEU A 245 -15.12 -5.68 -0.05
CA LEU A 245 -14.38 -4.63 -0.74
C LEU A 245 -15.31 -3.87 -1.71
N GLU A 246 -16.09 -4.58 -2.53
CA GLU A 246 -17.06 -3.98 -3.45
C GLU A 246 -18.15 -3.17 -2.71
N LYS A 247 -18.64 -3.65 -1.55
CA LYS A 247 -19.58 -2.89 -0.72
C LYS A 247 -19.00 -1.56 -0.20
N LEU A 248 -17.68 -1.47 -0.07
CA LEU A 248 -16.96 -0.23 0.23
C LEU A 248 -16.54 0.53 -1.03
N GLY A 249 -16.94 0.07 -2.22
CA GLY A 249 -16.64 0.72 -3.49
C GLY A 249 -15.27 0.41 -4.09
N PHE A 250 -14.49 -0.49 -3.48
CA PHE A 250 -13.20 -0.95 -4.01
C PHE A 250 -13.42 -2.01 -5.09
N TYR A 251 -13.81 -1.58 -6.28
CA TYR A 251 -13.97 -2.44 -7.44
C TYR A 251 -12.64 -2.67 -8.16
N LEU A 252 -12.50 -3.84 -8.78
CA LEU A 252 -11.39 -4.13 -9.65
C LEU A 252 -11.39 -3.15 -10.84
N SER A 253 -10.38 -2.30 -10.92
CA SER A 253 -10.20 -1.33 -12.00
C SER A 253 -9.21 -1.79 -13.07
N GLY A 254 -8.48 -2.86 -12.80
CA GLY A 254 -7.44 -3.43 -13.64
C GLY A 254 -6.31 -3.98 -12.80
N TYR A 255 -5.30 -4.56 -13.45
CA TYR A 255 -4.10 -5.08 -12.80
C TYR A 255 -2.92 -4.14 -13.03
N GLY A 256 -2.17 -3.82 -11.96
CA GLY A 256 -0.96 -3.02 -12.06
C GLY A 256 -0.97 -1.75 -11.20
N CYS A 257 -0.15 -0.77 -11.59
CA CYS A 257 0.07 0.44 -10.78
C CYS A 257 -1.10 1.43 -10.76
N THR A 258 -2.04 1.33 -11.69
CA THR A 258 -3.30 2.10 -11.75
C THR A 258 -3.20 3.54 -11.23
N ALA A 259 -3.83 3.87 -10.10
CA ALA A 259 -3.83 5.23 -9.52
C ALA A 259 -2.43 5.76 -9.17
N CYS A 260 -1.48 4.90 -8.78
CA CYS A 260 -0.11 5.31 -8.42
C CYS A 260 0.65 5.99 -9.58
N ILE A 261 0.25 5.74 -10.83
CA ILE A 261 0.81 6.37 -12.05
C ILE A 261 -0.15 7.35 -12.71
N GLY A 262 -1.25 7.71 -12.05
CA GLY A 262 -2.23 8.66 -12.59
C GLY A 262 -3.33 8.04 -13.47
N ASN A 263 -3.40 6.71 -13.55
CA ASN A 263 -4.44 6.00 -14.31
C ASN A 263 -5.70 5.69 -13.49
N GLY A 264 -5.89 6.36 -12.35
CA GLY A 264 -7.09 6.22 -11.51
C GLY A 264 -8.34 6.89 -12.11
N GLY A 265 -8.19 7.64 -13.18
CA GLY A 265 -9.26 8.43 -13.81
C GLY A 265 -9.66 9.68 -12.99
N PRO A 266 -10.63 10.47 -13.48
CA PRO A 266 -11.04 11.73 -12.85
C PRO A 266 -11.72 11.48 -11.49
N LEU A 267 -11.77 12.52 -10.67
CA LEU A 267 -12.63 12.57 -9.48
C LEU A 267 -14.12 12.57 -9.90
N ILE A 268 -14.99 12.47 -8.90
CA ILE A 268 -16.42 12.74 -9.06
C ILE A 268 -16.53 14.20 -9.54
N PRO A 269 -17.26 14.50 -10.63
CA PRO A 269 -17.23 15.83 -11.24
C PRO A 269 -17.52 16.98 -10.29
N GLU A 270 -18.53 16.81 -9.42
CA GLU A 270 -18.93 17.84 -8.46
C GLU A 270 -17.86 18.05 -7.36
N VAL A 271 -17.17 16.98 -6.98
CA VAL A 271 -16.05 17.05 -6.02
C VAL A 271 -14.84 17.72 -6.67
N SER A 272 -14.51 17.38 -7.94
CA SER A 272 -13.45 18.03 -8.70
C SER A 272 -13.70 19.54 -8.83
N GLN A 273 -14.93 19.93 -9.22
CA GLN A 273 -15.33 21.33 -9.35
C GLN A 273 -15.21 22.08 -8.03
N ALA A 274 -15.72 21.49 -6.94
CA ALA A 274 -15.65 22.12 -5.62
C ALA A 274 -14.20 22.33 -5.13
N ILE A 275 -13.31 21.38 -5.41
CA ILE A 275 -11.89 21.49 -5.09
C ILE A 275 -11.24 22.64 -5.87
N GLN A 276 -11.50 22.73 -7.18
CA GLN A 276 -10.92 23.75 -8.06
C GLN A 276 -11.43 25.16 -7.73
N ASP A 277 -12.75 25.33 -7.58
CA ASP A 277 -13.37 26.63 -7.34
C ASP A 277 -13.02 27.23 -5.98
N ASN A 278 -12.73 26.37 -4.98
CA ASN A 278 -12.51 26.80 -3.60
C ASN A 278 -11.08 26.57 -3.11
N ASP A 279 -10.17 26.21 -4.02
CA ASP A 279 -8.75 25.95 -3.70
C ASP A 279 -8.56 24.96 -2.53
N LEU A 280 -9.40 23.92 -2.44
CA LEU A 280 -9.33 22.97 -1.36
C LEU A 280 -8.03 22.15 -1.40
N ALA A 281 -7.39 21.97 -0.26
CA ALA A 281 -6.26 21.07 -0.10
C ALA A 281 -6.76 19.64 0.10
N ALA A 282 -7.17 18.99 -0.99
CA ALA A 282 -7.62 17.61 -1.01
C ALA A 282 -6.46 16.63 -0.95
N CYS A 283 -6.71 15.47 -0.38
CA CYS A 283 -5.72 14.40 -0.15
C CYS A 283 -6.03 13.14 -0.95
N SER A 284 -4.98 12.37 -1.27
CA SER A 284 -5.10 10.97 -1.65
C SER A 284 -4.40 10.07 -0.64
N ILE A 285 -4.89 8.85 -0.51
CA ILE A 285 -4.28 7.78 0.28
C ILE A 285 -4.14 6.53 -0.60
N LEU A 286 -2.92 6.02 -0.74
CA LEU A 286 -2.58 4.97 -1.68
C LEU A 286 -1.72 3.88 -1.02
N SER A 287 -1.95 2.63 -1.37
CA SER A 287 -1.01 1.56 -1.07
C SER A 287 0.05 1.41 -2.18
N GLY A 288 0.61 2.53 -2.61
CA GLY A 288 1.60 2.61 -3.67
C GLY A 288 3.03 2.80 -3.15
N ASN A 289 3.98 3.04 -4.05
CA ASN A 289 5.37 3.34 -3.74
C ASN A 289 5.78 4.78 -4.07
N ARG A 290 4.92 5.53 -4.77
CA ARG A 290 5.18 6.92 -5.18
C ARG A 290 3.95 7.79 -5.00
N ASN A 291 4.16 8.98 -4.44
CA ASN A 291 3.11 9.94 -4.11
C ASN A 291 3.47 11.37 -4.52
N PHE A 292 4.16 11.52 -5.64
CA PHE A 292 4.58 12.84 -6.12
C PHE A 292 3.38 13.71 -6.49
N GLU A 293 3.48 14.98 -6.16
CA GLU A 293 2.49 16.00 -6.50
C GLU A 293 2.19 16.02 -8.02
N GLY A 294 0.91 16.14 -8.39
CA GLY A 294 0.46 16.13 -9.77
C GLY A 294 0.50 14.77 -10.48
N ARG A 295 1.10 13.73 -9.85
CA ARG A 295 1.21 12.40 -10.45
C ARG A 295 -0.07 11.59 -10.34
N ILE A 296 -0.77 11.68 -9.20
CA ILE A 296 -1.92 10.82 -8.90
C ILE A 296 -3.18 11.36 -9.58
N ASN A 297 -3.45 12.64 -9.38
CA ASN A 297 -4.56 13.36 -9.97
C ASN A 297 -4.28 14.87 -9.90
N PRO A 298 -4.64 15.67 -10.92
CA PRO A 298 -4.34 17.10 -10.95
C PRO A 298 -5.05 17.91 -9.85
N ASP A 299 -6.20 17.45 -9.36
CA ASP A 299 -6.98 18.13 -8.33
C ASP A 299 -6.47 17.84 -6.90
N ILE A 300 -5.60 16.84 -6.75
CA ILE A 300 -5.11 16.38 -5.45
C ILE A 300 -3.74 16.97 -5.16
N LYS A 301 -3.67 17.82 -4.16
CA LYS A 301 -2.43 18.50 -3.76
C LYS A 301 -1.56 17.69 -2.80
N MET A 302 -2.17 16.90 -1.92
CA MET A 302 -1.48 16.19 -0.83
C MET A 302 -1.66 14.68 -1.01
N ASN A 303 -0.56 13.96 -1.25
CA ASN A 303 -0.60 12.55 -1.57
C ASN A 303 0.12 11.72 -0.50
N TYR A 304 -0.56 10.69 0.04
CA TYR A 304 -0.04 9.87 1.12
C TYR A 304 0.02 8.39 0.72
N LEU A 305 1.08 7.72 1.17
CA LEU A 305 1.24 6.28 1.09
C LEU A 305 0.88 5.64 2.43
N ALA A 306 0.21 4.51 2.37
CA ALA A 306 -0.18 3.74 3.55
C ALA A 306 -0.32 2.24 3.21
N SER A 307 -0.48 1.41 4.23
CA SER A 307 -0.86 0.01 4.02
C SER A 307 -2.26 -0.09 3.38
N PRO A 308 -2.57 -1.17 2.63
CA PRO A 308 -3.91 -1.40 2.10
C PRO A 308 -5.01 -1.31 3.15
N THR A 309 -4.72 -1.79 4.34
CA THR A 309 -5.64 -1.75 5.50
C THR A 309 -5.94 -0.31 5.92
N LEU A 310 -4.92 0.55 6.02
CA LEU A 310 -5.09 1.97 6.34
C LEU A 310 -5.75 2.75 5.19
N VAL A 311 -5.54 2.36 3.93
CA VAL A 311 -6.26 2.96 2.79
C VAL A 311 -7.77 2.84 2.98
N ILE A 312 -8.26 1.65 3.38
CA ILE A 312 -9.69 1.44 3.65
C ILE A 312 -10.14 2.26 4.87
N ALA A 313 -9.34 2.30 5.94
CA ALA A 313 -9.67 3.08 7.13
C ALA A 313 -9.83 4.57 6.82
N TYR A 314 -8.91 5.16 6.06
CA TYR A 314 -9.01 6.56 5.63
C TYR A 314 -10.15 6.81 4.63
N ALA A 315 -10.49 5.85 3.79
CA ALA A 315 -11.66 5.96 2.90
C ALA A 315 -12.97 6.03 3.71
N ILE A 316 -13.08 5.24 4.79
CA ILE A 316 -14.23 5.28 5.70
C ILE A 316 -14.26 6.59 6.49
N ALA A 317 -13.11 7.06 6.99
CA ALA A 317 -12.99 8.34 7.67
C ALA A 317 -13.31 9.53 6.74
N GLY A 318 -12.89 9.45 5.47
CA GLY A 318 -13.08 10.46 4.44
C GLY A 318 -12.22 11.71 4.59
N THR A 319 -11.34 11.73 5.58
CA THR A 319 -10.46 12.87 5.89
C THR A 319 -9.12 12.38 6.45
N LEU A 320 -8.09 13.19 6.23
CA LEU A 320 -6.78 13.02 6.88
C LEU A 320 -6.74 13.62 8.29
N ASP A 321 -7.69 14.50 8.60
CA ASP A 321 -7.83 15.15 9.92
C ASP A 321 -8.53 14.22 10.93
N ILE A 322 -7.97 13.06 11.17
CA ILE A 322 -8.48 12.06 12.11
C ILE A 322 -7.37 11.48 12.98
N ASP A 323 -7.65 11.29 14.26
CA ASP A 323 -6.83 10.52 15.21
C ASP A 323 -7.52 9.17 15.45
N PHE A 324 -7.01 8.11 14.83
CA PHE A 324 -7.62 6.79 14.89
C PHE A 324 -7.64 6.16 16.30
N ASP A 325 -6.81 6.65 17.21
CA ASP A 325 -6.80 6.16 18.59
C ASP A 325 -7.93 6.78 19.42
N LYS A 326 -8.36 8.02 19.08
CA LYS A 326 -9.28 8.82 19.88
C LYS A 326 -10.63 9.05 19.21
N GLU A 327 -10.69 9.02 17.88
CA GLU A 327 -11.87 9.40 17.12
C GLU A 327 -12.49 8.19 16.43
N PRO A 328 -13.83 8.05 16.45
CA PRO A 328 -14.50 6.96 15.79
C PRO A 328 -14.50 7.14 14.25
N LEU A 329 -14.47 6.03 13.54
CA LEU A 329 -14.68 5.98 12.09
C LEU A 329 -16.14 6.24 11.69
N GLY A 330 -17.08 5.99 12.60
CA GLY A 330 -18.50 6.14 12.41
C GLY A 330 -19.28 5.48 13.53
N THR A 331 -20.55 5.21 13.27
CA THR A 331 -21.45 4.50 14.18
C THR A 331 -21.95 3.21 13.53
N ASP A 332 -22.14 2.15 14.33
CA ASP A 332 -22.74 0.91 13.87
C ASP A 332 -24.27 1.03 13.70
N ASN A 333 -24.89 -0.08 13.31
CA ASN A 333 -26.34 -0.15 13.11
C ASN A 333 -27.15 0.08 14.39
N ASP A 334 -26.52 -0.06 15.56
CA ASP A 334 -27.14 0.15 16.89
C ASP A 334 -26.83 1.56 17.43
N GLY A 335 -26.14 2.41 16.65
CA GLY A 335 -25.76 3.78 17.02
C GLY A 335 -24.52 3.86 17.92
N LYS A 336 -23.79 2.78 18.12
CA LYS A 336 -22.55 2.75 18.91
C LYS A 336 -21.38 3.21 18.06
N GLN A 337 -20.50 4.02 18.66
CA GLN A 337 -19.26 4.46 18.02
C GLN A 337 -18.32 3.28 17.70
N VAL A 338 -17.76 3.26 16.49
CA VAL A 338 -16.83 2.24 16.02
C VAL A 338 -15.47 2.89 15.76
N TYR A 339 -14.45 2.40 16.44
CA TYR A 339 -13.07 2.86 16.30
C TYR A 339 -12.27 1.91 15.40
N LEU A 340 -11.12 2.35 14.91
CA LEU A 340 -10.25 1.53 14.07
C LEU A 340 -9.86 0.21 14.76
N ARG A 341 -9.54 0.25 16.04
CA ARG A 341 -9.20 -0.95 16.85
C ARG A 341 -10.31 -2.00 16.91
N ASP A 342 -11.58 -1.58 16.75
CA ASP A 342 -12.73 -2.49 16.83
C ASP A 342 -12.93 -3.32 15.54
N ILE A 343 -12.29 -2.91 14.46
CA ILE A 343 -12.38 -3.55 13.13
C ILE A 343 -11.04 -4.04 12.60
N TRP A 344 -9.92 -3.70 13.27
CA TRP A 344 -8.59 -4.17 12.87
C TRP A 344 -8.50 -5.69 13.00
N PRO A 345 -8.08 -6.43 11.97
CA PRO A 345 -7.96 -7.89 12.06
C PRO A 345 -6.78 -8.29 12.94
N SER A 346 -6.91 -9.39 13.66
CA SER A 346 -5.79 -9.96 14.41
C SER A 346 -4.81 -10.69 13.48
N ASP A 347 -3.57 -10.84 13.91
CA ASP A 347 -2.56 -11.61 13.18
C ASP A 347 -2.99 -13.08 13.00
N ASN A 348 -3.72 -13.65 13.98
CA ASN A 348 -4.27 -14.99 13.85
C ASN A 348 -5.33 -15.07 12.74
N ASP A 349 -6.27 -14.10 12.66
CA ASP A 349 -7.26 -14.07 11.58
C ASP A 349 -6.60 -13.97 10.22
N ILE A 350 -5.50 -13.19 10.11
CA ILE A 350 -4.76 -13.03 8.87
C ILE A 350 -4.07 -14.35 8.49
N ASN A 351 -3.40 -14.99 9.43
CA ASN A 351 -2.74 -16.28 9.19
C ASN A 351 -3.71 -17.38 8.81
N ASP A 352 -4.84 -17.49 9.52
CA ASP A 352 -5.87 -18.50 9.25
C ASP A 352 -6.44 -18.33 7.84
N ILE A 353 -6.70 -17.10 7.40
CA ILE A 353 -7.24 -16.86 6.07
C ILE A 353 -6.19 -17.10 4.97
N ILE A 354 -4.92 -16.80 5.22
CA ILE A 354 -3.82 -17.15 4.29
C ILE A 354 -3.78 -18.65 4.08
N MET A 355 -3.75 -19.41 5.17
CA MET A 355 -3.64 -20.88 5.14
C MET A 355 -4.84 -21.55 4.46
N SER A 356 -6.03 -20.96 4.57
CA SER A 356 -7.26 -21.52 4.01
C SER A 356 -7.59 -21.06 2.59
N SER A 357 -6.98 -19.97 2.12
CA SER A 357 -7.42 -19.32 0.88
C SER A 357 -6.37 -19.26 -0.22
N ILE A 358 -5.11 -19.56 0.09
CA ILE A 358 -4.03 -19.51 -0.90
C ILE A 358 -3.53 -20.93 -1.17
N THR A 359 -3.52 -21.31 -2.44
CA THR A 359 -3.02 -22.61 -2.89
C THR A 359 -2.00 -22.45 -4.01
N GLU A 360 -1.11 -23.42 -4.11
CA GLU A 360 -0.15 -23.56 -5.20
C GLU A 360 -0.83 -23.58 -6.57
N ASP A 361 -1.98 -24.23 -6.68
CA ASP A 361 -2.75 -24.37 -7.93
C ASP A 361 -3.17 -23.00 -8.51
N MET A 362 -3.42 -21.99 -7.68
CA MET A 362 -3.74 -20.62 -8.16
C MET A 362 -2.59 -20.06 -8.98
N TYR A 363 -1.38 -20.19 -8.48
CA TYR A 363 -0.18 -19.74 -9.20
C TYR A 363 0.07 -20.55 -10.47
N ALA A 364 -0.04 -21.87 -10.39
CA ALA A 364 0.13 -22.74 -11.53
C ALA A 364 -0.87 -22.42 -12.65
N LYS A 365 -2.14 -22.20 -12.30
CA LYS A 365 -3.22 -21.83 -13.23
C LYS A 365 -2.96 -20.49 -13.90
N ASP A 366 -2.71 -19.45 -13.10
CA ASP A 366 -2.65 -18.07 -13.60
C ASP A 366 -1.37 -17.77 -14.39
N TYR A 367 -0.32 -18.53 -14.14
CA TYR A 367 0.96 -18.41 -14.85
C TYR A 367 1.22 -19.49 -15.89
N ALA A 368 0.25 -20.39 -16.15
CA ALA A 368 0.39 -21.47 -17.13
C ALA A 368 0.61 -20.94 -18.55
N ASP A 369 -0.06 -19.85 -18.90
CA ASP A 369 0.04 -19.22 -20.23
C ASP A 369 0.08 -17.70 -20.13
N VAL A 370 1.28 -17.15 -20.03
CA VAL A 370 1.52 -15.69 -19.98
C VAL A 370 1.95 -15.09 -21.31
N PHE A 371 2.14 -15.91 -22.35
CA PHE A 371 2.69 -15.46 -23.63
C PHE A 371 1.68 -15.44 -24.77
N THR A 372 0.61 -16.22 -24.70
CA THR A 372 -0.36 -16.34 -25.80
C THR A 372 -1.16 -15.04 -25.99
N GLY A 373 -1.52 -14.38 -24.92
CA GLY A 373 -2.36 -13.20 -24.95
C GLY A 373 -3.81 -13.49 -25.36
N ASP A 374 -4.64 -12.47 -25.43
CA ASP A 374 -6.02 -12.56 -25.90
C ASP A 374 -6.12 -12.58 -27.43
N GLU A 375 -7.34 -12.78 -27.95
CA GLU A 375 -7.62 -12.83 -29.37
C GLU A 375 -7.26 -11.53 -30.11
N HIS A 376 -7.41 -10.38 -29.46
CA HIS A 376 -7.02 -9.09 -30.04
C HIS A 376 -5.51 -8.97 -30.19
N TRP A 377 -4.77 -9.43 -29.16
CA TRP A 377 -3.31 -9.47 -29.20
C TRP A 377 -2.77 -10.40 -30.28
N GLN A 378 -3.35 -11.60 -30.38
CA GLN A 378 -2.95 -12.59 -31.40
C GLN A 378 -3.23 -12.15 -32.84
N ASN A 379 -4.28 -11.34 -33.03
CA ASN A 379 -4.69 -10.84 -34.35
C ASN A 379 -4.08 -9.46 -34.71
N LEU A 380 -3.10 -8.98 -33.96
CA LEU A 380 -2.37 -7.77 -34.34
C LEU A 380 -1.64 -8.00 -35.66
N ASP A 381 -1.98 -7.19 -36.69
CA ASP A 381 -1.31 -7.20 -37.99
C ASP A 381 0.08 -6.55 -37.87
N LEU A 382 1.07 -7.37 -37.51
CA LEU A 382 2.48 -6.95 -37.43
C LEU A 382 3.15 -7.29 -38.76
N SER A 383 3.59 -6.28 -39.49
CA SER A 383 4.42 -6.51 -40.66
C SER A 383 5.81 -7.05 -40.25
N LEU A 384 6.39 -7.92 -41.11
CA LEU A 384 7.72 -8.49 -40.88
C LEU A 384 8.82 -7.42 -40.67
N ILE A 385 8.64 -6.23 -41.22
CA ILE A 385 9.59 -5.10 -41.05
C ILE A 385 9.64 -4.62 -39.60
N HIS A 386 8.55 -4.70 -38.85
CA HIS A 386 8.54 -4.34 -37.42
C HIS A 386 9.24 -5.37 -36.54
N ILE A 387 9.39 -6.61 -37.03
CA ILE A 387 10.02 -7.71 -36.29
C ILE A 387 11.50 -7.81 -36.65
N SER A 388 11.85 -7.61 -37.94
CA SER A 388 13.18 -7.88 -38.46
C SER A 388 14.11 -6.67 -38.57
N GLU A 389 13.59 -5.45 -38.56
CA GLU A 389 14.38 -4.23 -38.67
C GLU A 389 14.08 -3.29 -37.49
N PRO A 390 14.85 -3.42 -36.37
CA PRO A 390 14.77 -2.40 -35.34
C PRO A 390 15.17 -1.05 -35.95
N THR A 391 14.30 -0.08 -35.88
CA THR A 391 14.57 1.31 -36.26
C THR A 391 15.83 1.78 -35.56
N ARG A 392 16.85 2.12 -36.34
CA ARG A 392 18.11 2.70 -35.85
C ARG A 392 17.89 4.10 -35.31
#